data_c5470a247bbecf91b49a1158d5b3b6dd
#
_entry.id   c5470a247bbecf91b49a1158d5b3b6dd
#
_cell.length_a   1.000
_cell.length_b   1.000
_cell.length_c   1.000
_cell.angle_alpha   90.00
_cell.angle_beta   90.00
_cell.angle_gamma   90.00
#
_symmetry.space_group_name_H-M   'P 1'
#
loop_
_entity.id
_entity.type
_entity.pdbx_description
1 polymer ?
#
loop_
_entity_poly.entity_id
_entity_poly.type
_entity_poly.pdbx_seq_one_letter_code
_entity_poly.pdbx_strand_id
1 'polypeptide(L)'
;MNEENLYTNVKNRICDLIFNGTYPEGERIPSERILAETLDVSRVTVRKSLELLESDHLIVREVGSGTRVCFHNYGTASSMDMIVLIAPAKNPFFAEFIAHFQTYAEQEGSMLLYVEKPHMESLENCLYRLYKRGLQNTAVWLEDLPVDMEKLKRLRALGMNMVFFDTDKGLPFADCVALANEKAVRALCEKLRERGCRDIRYAGWDRRDIYSIARREEACLKETGKEEVFLHLPWEYRHNGSDFVLNYLKEYKGALPDAIVCGDRENAAAVSYALRRLKLTQIQVAGIDDFPEARRHH
;
A
#
# COMPACT_ATOMS: atom_id res chain seq x y z
N MET A 1 1.60 -38.67 -14.91
CA MET A 1 1.41 -37.55 -14.00
C MET A 1 1.92 -38.01 -12.65
N ASN A 2 2.94 -37.34 -12.07
CA ASN A 2 3.55 -37.78 -10.82
C ASN A 2 2.50 -37.64 -9.69
N GLU A 3 2.38 -38.65 -8.80
CA GLU A 3 1.39 -38.64 -7.71
C GLU A 3 1.52 -37.37 -6.82
N GLU A 4 2.74 -36.89 -6.64
CA GLU A 4 3.05 -35.67 -5.88
C GLU A 4 2.39 -34.41 -6.48
N ASN A 5 2.27 -34.33 -7.81
CA ASN A 5 1.53 -33.26 -8.48
C ASN A 5 0.02 -33.33 -8.23
N LEU A 6 -0.54 -34.51 -7.98
CA LEU A 6 -1.98 -34.66 -7.84
C LEU A 6 -2.49 -34.15 -6.49
N TYR A 7 -1.80 -34.45 -5.38
CA TYR A 7 -2.24 -33.91 -4.07
C TYR A 7 -1.99 -32.42 -3.96
N THR A 8 -0.92 -31.90 -4.57
CA THR A 8 -0.66 -30.47 -4.64
C THR A 8 -1.74 -29.75 -5.43
N ASN A 9 -2.20 -30.31 -6.54
CA ASN A 9 -3.30 -29.76 -7.31
C ASN A 9 -4.60 -29.71 -6.51
N VAL A 10 -4.94 -30.77 -5.77
CA VAL A 10 -6.13 -30.80 -4.91
C VAL A 10 -6.00 -29.81 -3.76
N LYS A 11 -4.84 -29.74 -3.11
CA LYS A 11 -4.53 -28.72 -2.10
C LYS A 11 -4.79 -27.31 -2.66
N ASN A 12 -4.24 -27.00 -3.85
CA ASN A 12 -4.40 -25.70 -4.48
C ASN A 12 -5.88 -25.37 -4.80
N ARG A 13 -6.65 -26.35 -5.25
CA ARG A 13 -8.11 -26.17 -5.47
C ARG A 13 -8.85 -25.85 -4.17
N ILE A 14 -8.50 -26.49 -3.06
CA ILE A 14 -9.08 -26.15 -1.75
C ILE A 14 -8.62 -24.74 -1.31
N CYS A 15 -7.36 -24.38 -1.52
CA CYS A 15 -6.87 -23.01 -1.29
C CYS A 15 -7.64 -21.98 -2.13
N ASP A 16 -7.96 -22.28 -3.40
CA ASP A 16 -8.81 -21.43 -4.26
C ASP A 16 -10.18 -21.18 -3.62
N LEU A 17 -10.81 -22.22 -3.04
CA LEU A 17 -12.12 -22.11 -2.38
C LEU A 17 -12.05 -21.31 -1.07
N ILE A 18 -10.96 -21.46 -0.31
CA ILE A 18 -10.68 -20.65 0.89
C ILE A 18 -10.47 -19.19 0.49
N PHE A 19 -9.64 -18.91 -0.51
CA PHE A 19 -9.37 -17.55 -1.00
C PHE A 19 -10.62 -16.84 -1.49
N ASN A 20 -11.45 -17.53 -2.26
CA ASN A 20 -12.71 -16.99 -2.78
C ASN A 20 -13.80 -16.87 -1.73
N GLY A 21 -13.57 -17.37 -0.49
CA GLY A 21 -14.54 -17.29 0.59
C GLY A 21 -15.65 -18.34 0.52
N THR A 22 -15.52 -19.33 -0.34
CA THR A 22 -16.44 -20.49 -0.36
C THR A 22 -16.33 -21.30 0.94
N TYR A 23 -15.11 -21.37 1.49
CA TYR A 23 -14.84 -21.94 2.80
C TYR A 23 -14.25 -20.84 3.72
N PRO A 24 -15.08 -20.07 4.43
CA PRO A 24 -14.61 -19.04 5.34
C PRO A 24 -14.01 -19.63 6.62
N GLU A 25 -13.29 -18.79 7.38
CA GLU A 25 -12.71 -19.18 8.67
C GLU A 25 -13.75 -19.72 9.63
N GLY A 26 -13.42 -20.82 10.32
CA GLY A 26 -14.31 -21.50 11.25
C GLY A 26 -15.33 -22.43 10.60
N GLU A 27 -15.56 -22.32 9.30
CA GLU A 27 -16.52 -23.15 8.59
C GLU A 27 -15.99 -24.57 8.30
N ARG A 28 -16.90 -25.51 8.25
CA ARG A 28 -16.58 -26.91 7.89
C ARG A 28 -16.37 -27.04 6.39
N ILE A 29 -15.27 -27.65 6.00
CA ILE A 29 -15.11 -28.10 4.62
C ILE A 29 -15.79 -29.47 4.46
N PRO A 30 -16.25 -29.84 3.24
CA PRO A 30 -16.90 -31.10 2.98
C PRO A 30 -16.03 -32.31 3.39
N SER A 31 -16.66 -33.44 3.70
CA SER A 31 -15.94 -34.67 4.04
C SER A 31 -15.04 -35.16 2.90
N GLU A 32 -14.00 -35.95 3.24
CA GLU A 32 -13.11 -36.58 2.25
C GLU A 32 -13.87 -37.27 1.12
N ARG A 33 -15.01 -37.91 1.42
CA ARG A 33 -15.86 -38.59 0.43
C ARG A 33 -16.46 -37.57 -0.56
N ILE A 34 -17.07 -36.52 -0.03
CA ILE A 34 -17.72 -35.50 -0.87
C ILE A 34 -16.66 -34.73 -1.69
N LEU A 35 -15.52 -34.40 -1.09
CA LEU A 35 -14.41 -33.76 -1.82
C LEU A 35 -13.88 -34.67 -2.94
N ALA A 36 -13.73 -35.96 -2.70
CA ALA A 36 -13.27 -36.92 -3.70
C ALA A 36 -14.24 -36.98 -4.90
N GLU A 37 -15.54 -37.02 -4.63
CA GLU A 37 -16.60 -37.01 -5.65
C GLU A 37 -16.61 -35.68 -6.42
N THR A 38 -16.56 -34.55 -5.70
CA THR A 38 -16.63 -33.20 -6.31
C THR A 38 -15.39 -32.86 -7.15
N LEU A 39 -14.22 -33.31 -6.71
CA LEU A 39 -12.93 -33.00 -7.38
C LEU A 39 -12.50 -34.09 -8.37
N ASP A 40 -13.28 -35.16 -8.50
CA ASP A 40 -13.01 -36.33 -9.35
C ASP A 40 -11.62 -36.95 -9.10
N VAL A 41 -11.34 -37.23 -7.83
CA VAL A 41 -10.05 -37.81 -7.39
C VAL A 41 -10.28 -38.92 -6.35
N SER A 42 -9.24 -39.71 -6.08
CA SER A 42 -9.31 -40.72 -5.06
C SER A 42 -9.42 -40.14 -3.64
N ARG A 43 -10.10 -40.85 -2.71
CA ARG A 43 -10.13 -40.44 -1.29
C ARG A 43 -8.74 -40.39 -0.66
N VAL A 44 -7.81 -41.22 -1.12
CA VAL A 44 -6.40 -41.19 -0.66
C VAL A 44 -5.73 -39.88 -1.07
N THR A 45 -5.97 -39.41 -2.30
CA THR A 45 -5.48 -38.14 -2.79
C THR A 45 -5.99 -36.95 -1.96
N VAL A 46 -7.32 -36.96 -1.69
CA VAL A 46 -7.92 -35.90 -0.84
C VAL A 46 -7.32 -35.94 0.56
N ARG A 47 -7.19 -37.11 1.18
CA ARG A 47 -6.61 -37.22 2.53
C ARG A 47 -5.19 -36.64 2.60
N LYS A 48 -4.31 -36.99 1.66
CA LYS A 48 -2.96 -36.47 1.59
C LYS A 48 -2.96 -34.95 1.37
N SER A 49 -3.86 -34.42 0.55
CA SER A 49 -4.00 -32.98 0.34
C SER A 49 -4.47 -32.24 1.60
N LEU A 50 -5.39 -32.86 2.37
CA LEU A 50 -5.83 -32.33 3.66
C LEU A 50 -4.73 -32.42 4.73
N GLU A 51 -3.88 -33.45 4.70
CA GLU A 51 -2.70 -33.54 5.57
C GLU A 51 -1.71 -32.39 5.28
N LEU A 52 -1.50 -32.05 4.02
CA LEU A 52 -0.70 -30.91 3.65
C LEU A 52 -1.30 -29.57 4.13
N LEU A 53 -2.63 -29.39 3.98
CA LEU A 53 -3.33 -28.20 4.47
C LEU A 53 -3.29 -28.10 5.99
N GLU A 54 -3.34 -29.20 6.71
CA GLU A 54 -3.20 -29.25 8.16
C GLU A 54 -1.78 -28.96 8.61
N SER A 55 -0.76 -29.47 7.91
CA SER A 55 0.65 -29.13 8.14
C SER A 55 0.97 -27.66 7.87
N ASP A 56 0.26 -27.05 6.92
CA ASP A 56 0.33 -25.61 6.65
C ASP A 56 -0.53 -24.78 7.64
N HIS A 57 -1.16 -25.43 8.61
CA HIS A 57 -2.05 -24.81 9.60
C HIS A 57 -3.26 -24.05 9.01
N LEU A 58 -3.72 -24.44 7.83
CA LEU A 58 -4.88 -23.85 7.15
C LEU A 58 -6.20 -24.50 7.54
N ILE A 59 -6.13 -25.71 8.07
CA ILE A 59 -7.28 -26.45 8.56
C ILE A 59 -6.94 -27.17 9.87
N VAL A 60 -7.96 -27.45 10.65
CA VAL A 60 -7.90 -28.32 11.84
C VAL A 60 -8.85 -29.48 11.65
N ARG A 61 -8.39 -30.70 11.97
CA ARG A 61 -9.20 -31.92 11.97
C ARG A 61 -9.60 -32.29 13.38
N GLU A 62 -10.86 -32.33 13.63
CA GLU A 62 -11.42 -32.74 14.92
C GLU A 62 -12.10 -34.10 14.78
N VAL A 63 -11.67 -35.08 15.59
CA VAL A 63 -12.29 -36.43 15.59
C VAL A 63 -13.76 -36.29 15.92
N GLY A 64 -14.62 -36.79 15.02
CA GLY A 64 -16.09 -36.75 15.18
C GLY A 64 -16.71 -35.37 14.80
N SER A 65 -15.94 -34.30 14.67
CA SER A 65 -16.45 -32.98 14.32
C SER A 65 -16.13 -32.54 12.87
N GLY A 66 -15.24 -33.27 12.19
CA GLY A 66 -14.86 -33.00 10.80
C GLY A 66 -13.67 -32.07 10.66
N THR A 67 -13.55 -31.46 9.49
CA THR A 67 -12.42 -30.57 9.15
C THR A 67 -12.94 -29.14 9.03
N ARG A 68 -12.27 -28.19 9.69
CA ARG A 68 -12.60 -26.76 9.65
C ARG A 68 -11.44 -25.94 9.12
N VAL A 69 -11.75 -24.82 8.45
CA VAL A 69 -10.78 -23.79 8.09
C VAL A 69 -10.33 -23.06 9.36
N CYS A 70 -9.03 -22.90 9.53
CA CYS A 70 -8.45 -22.28 10.72
C CYS A 70 -7.24 -21.44 10.32
N PHE A 71 -7.27 -20.13 10.65
CA PHE A 71 -6.21 -19.19 10.30
C PHE A 71 -5.32 -18.80 11.50
N HIS A 72 -4.99 -19.75 12.37
CA HIS A 72 -4.33 -19.47 13.65
C HIS A 72 -2.83 -19.19 13.57
N ASN A 73 -2.17 -19.43 12.46
CA ASN A 73 -0.71 -19.23 12.36
C ASN A 73 -0.34 -18.37 11.15
N TYR A 74 -0.06 -17.10 11.40
CA TYR A 74 0.59 -16.20 10.45
C TYR A 74 2.09 -16.52 10.41
N GLY A 75 2.50 -17.31 9.42
CA GLY A 75 3.87 -17.38 8.93
C GLY A 75 4.91 -18.05 9.83
N THR A 76 5.36 -19.23 9.43
CA THR A 76 6.74 -19.67 9.71
C THR A 76 7.66 -18.89 8.79
N ALA A 77 8.78 -18.39 9.33
CA ALA A 77 9.80 -17.69 8.54
C ALA A 77 10.30 -18.61 7.41
N SER A 78 9.88 -18.34 6.18
CA SER A 78 10.55 -18.86 5.00
C SER A 78 11.83 -18.04 4.79
N SER A 79 12.89 -18.67 4.27
CA SER A 79 14.08 -17.92 3.84
C SER A 79 13.62 -16.85 2.84
N MET A 80 14.03 -15.60 3.05
CA MET A 80 13.64 -14.50 2.15
C MET A 80 14.54 -14.47 0.91
N ASP A 81 14.62 -15.59 0.19
CA ASP A 81 15.48 -15.67 -1.00
C ASP A 81 14.93 -14.85 -2.18
N MET A 82 13.62 -14.59 -2.19
CA MET A 82 12.96 -13.78 -3.22
C MET A 82 11.86 -12.91 -2.63
N ILE A 83 11.90 -11.62 -2.95
CA ILE A 83 10.90 -10.64 -2.56
C ILE A 83 10.23 -10.11 -3.81
N VAL A 84 8.90 -10.07 -3.83
CA VAL A 84 8.13 -9.44 -4.90
C VAL A 84 7.75 -8.03 -4.48
N LEU A 85 8.20 -7.02 -5.23
CA LEU A 85 7.79 -5.64 -5.04
C LEU A 85 6.70 -5.30 -6.06
N ILE A 86 5.53 -4.90 -5.57
CA ILE A 86 4.42 -4.39 -6.39
C ILE A 86 4.31 -2.90 -6.14
N ALA A 87 4.62 -2.09 -7.14
CA ALA A 87 4.58 -0.63 -7.05
C ALA A 87 4.31 -0.03 -8.45
N PRO A 88 3.86 1.24 -8.54
CA PRO A 88 3.79 1.95 -9.82
C PRO A 88 5.19 2.21 -10.38
N ALA A 89 5.33 2.25 -11.71
CA ALA A 89 6.62 2.53 -12.36
C ALA A 89 6.73 3.95 -12.94
N LYS A 90 5.61 4.60 -13.17
CA LYS A 90 5.54 5.79 -14.05
C LYS A 90 5.98 7.12 -13.42
N ASN A 91 6.30 7.16 -12.15
CA ASN A 91 6.71 8.37 -11.45
C ASN A 91 8.21 8.28 -11.08
N PRO A 92 9.03 9.32 -11.26
CA PRO A 92 10.44 9.32 -10.86
C PRO A 92 10.68 8.93 -9.40
N PHE A 93 9.79 9.29 -8.49
CA PHE A 93 9.84 8.85 -7.09
C PHE A 93 9.87 7.33 -6.97
N PHE A 94 8.99 6.63 -7.70
CA PHE A 94 8.96 5.16 -7.65
C PHE A 94 10.18 4.52 -8.31
N ALA A 95 10.74 5.13 -9.33
CA ALA A 95 11.98 4.65 -9.93
C ALA A 95 13.15 4.67 -8.93
N GLU A 96 13.30 5.75 -8.16
CA GLU A 96 14.29 5.84 -7.07
C GLU A 96 13.97 4.85 -5.95
N PHE A 97 12.71 4.75 -5.53
CA PHE A 97 12.27 3.80 -4.52
C PHE A 97 12.59 2.35 -4.91
N ILE A 98 12.27 1.95 -6.14
CA ILE A 98 12.56 0.60 -6.66
C ILE A 98 14.07 0.33 -6.67
N ALA A 99 14.87 1.29 -7.15
CA ALA A 99 16.33 1.17 -7.21
C ALA A 99 16.95 1.00 -5.81
N HIS A 100 16.50 1.80 -4.83
CA HIS A 100 16.96 1.66 -3.44
C HIS A 100 16.50 0.34 -2.82
N PHE A 101 15.24 -0.04 -3.05
CA PHE A 101 14.72 -1.31 -2.54
C PHE A 101 15.50 -2.51 -3.09
N GLN A 102 15.84 -2.49 -4.39
CA GLN A 102 16.68 -3.51 -5.00
C GLN A 102 18.06 -3.58 -4.34
N THR A 103 18.72 -2.43 -4.16
CA THR A 103 20.03 -2.37 -3.52
C THR A 103 20.03 -3.00 -2.13
N TYR A 104 19.02 -2.67 -1.31
CA TYR A 104 18.90 -3.25 0.03
C TYR A 104 18.55 -4.73 0.00
N ALA A 105 17.67 -5.17 -0.89
CA ALA A 105 17.35 -6.59 -1.04
C ALA A 105 18.59 -7.41 -1.41
N GLU A 106 19.43 -6.92 -2.32
CA GLU A 106 20.70 -7.55 -2.70
C GLU A 106 21.70 -7.61 -1.54
N GLN A 107 21.80 -6.55 -0.73
CA GLN A 107 22.65 -6.52 0.47
C GLN A 107 22.25 -7.59 1.50
N GLU A 108 20.95 -7.85 1.62
CA GLU A 108 20.39 -8.90 2.49
C GLU A 108 20.36 -10.29 1.82
N GLY A 109 20.98 -10.45 0.65
CA GLY A 109 21.06 -11.71 -0.08
C GLY A 109 19.75 -12.16 -0.73
N SER A 110 18.79 -11.26 -0.90
CA SER A 110 17.49 -11.56 -1.50
C SER A 110 17.43 -11.08 -2.95
N MET A 111 16.73 -11.83 -3.80
CA MET A 111 16.42 -11.41 -5.17
C MET A 111 15.13 -10.60 -5.20
N LEU A 112 15.12 -9.49 -5.94
CA LEU A 112 13.92 -8.67 -6.15
C LEU A 112 13.24 -9.04 -7.46
N LEU A 113 11.96 -9.42 -7.39
CA LEU A 113 11.06 -9.49 -8.52
C LEU A 113 10.15 -8.25 -8.51
N TYR A 114 10.37 -7.34 -9.44
CA TYR A 114 9.48 -6.18 -9.60
C TYR A 114 8.26 -6.54 -10.45
N VAL A 115 7.08 -6.16 -9.99
CA VAL A 115 5.80 -6.31 -10.69
C VAL A 115 5.12 -4.96 -10.73
N GLU A 116 4.90 -4.42 -11.93
CA GLU A 116 4.05 -3.25 -12.08
C GLU A 116 2.62 -3.59 -11.66
N LYS A 117 1.97 -2.67 -10.95
CA LYS A 117 0.58 -2.81 -10.52
C LYS A 117 -0.32 -3.25 -11.67
N PRO A 118 -1.05 -4.33 -11.53
CA PRO A 118 -1.89 -4.85 -12.60
C PRO A 118 -3.06 -3.89 -12.91
N HIS A 119 -3.24 -3.58 -14.19
CA HIS A 119 -4.36 -2.74 -14.67
C HIS A 119 -5.66 -3.51 -14.87
N MET A 120 -5.56 -4.80 -15.23
CA MET A 120 -6.69 -5.65 -15.62
C MET A 120 -7.08 -6.67 -14.54
N GLU A 121 -6.36 -6.71 -13.45
CA GLU A 121 -6.54 -7.67 -12.36
C GLU A 121 -6.55 -6.93 -11.02
N SER A 122 -7.35 -7.41 -10.05
CA SER A 122 -7.26 -6.86 -8.69
C SER A 122 -5.94 -7.22 -8.03
N LEU A 123 -5.51 -6.40 -7.08
CA LEU A 123 -4.28 -6.64 -6.32
C LEU A 123 -4.30 -8.02 -5.65
N GLU A 124 -5.42 -8.39 -5.03
CA GLU A 124 -5.57 -9.65 -4.31
C GLU A 124 -5.41 -10.86 -5.25
N ASN A 125 -5.98 -10.79 -6.45
CA ASN A 125 -5.83 -11.84 -7.44
C ASN A 125 -4.39 -11.95 -7.95
N CYS A 126 -3.71 -10.81 -8.15
CA CYS A 126 -2.29 -10.78 -8.47
C CYS A 126 -1.45 -11.45 -7.38
N LEU A 127 -1.66 -11.06 -6.12
CA LEU A 127 -0.98 -11.64 -4.97
C LEU A 127 -1.26 -13.15 -4.83
N TYR A 128 -2.52 -13.57 -5.01
CA TYR A 128 -2.87 -14.98 -4.98
C TYR A 128 -2.21 -15.78 -6.11
N ARG A 129 -2.11 -15.21 -7.30
CA ARG A 129 -1.38 -15.82 -8.42
C ARG A 129 0.12 -15.98 -8.12
N LEU A 130 0.74 -15.02 -7.43
CA LEU A 130 2.13 -15.10 -6.97
C LEU A 130 2.28 -16.20 -5.91
N TYR A 131 1.37 -16.23 -4.92
CA TYR A 131 1.31 -17.27 -3.91
C TYR A 131 1.29 -18.68 -4.52
N LYS A 132 0.42 -18.94 -5.51
CA LYS A 132 0.34 -20.24 -6.20
C LYS A 132 1.63 -20.63 -6.95
N ARG A 133 2.54 -19.70 -7.17
CA ARG A 133 3.88 -19.93 -7.75
C ARG A 133 4.98 -20.05 -6.70
N GLY A 134 4.64 -20.09 -5.42
CA GLY A 134 5.60 -20.16 -4.32
C GLY A 134 6.26 -18.82 -3.98
N LEU A 135 5.78 -17.70 -4.55
CA LEU A 135 6.28 -16.36 -4.27
C LEU A 135 5.46 -15.76 -3.11
N GLN A 136 5.95 -15.96 -1.90
CA GLN A 136 5.19 -15.66 -0.68
C GLN A 136 5.60 -14.35 0.00
N ASN A 137 6.79 -13.82 -0.27
CA ASN A 137 7.27 -12.59 0.37
C ASN A 137 7.00 -11.41 -0.55
N THR A 138 6.13 -10.49 -0.11
CA THR A 138 5.70 -9.37 -0.95
C THR A 138 5.76 -8.05 -0.21
N ALA A 139 6.23 -7.04 -0.93
CA ALA A 139 6.20 -5.64 -0.54
C ALA A 139 5.29 -4.91 -1.53
N VAL A 140 4.28 -4.18 -1.04
CA VAL A 140 3.21 -3.65 -1.87
C VAL A 140 2.99 -2.18 -1.57
N TRP A 141 3.06 -1.34 -2.59
CA TRP A 141 2.56 0.02 -2.49
C TRP A 141 1.06 0.03 -2.79
N LEU A 142 0.27 0.23 -1.73
CA LEU A 142 -1.18 0.33 -1.84
C LEU A 142 -1.57 1.75 -2.28
N GLU A 143 -1.49 2.03 -3.57
CA GLU A 143 -2.13 3.24 -4.10
C GLU A 143 -3.66 3.14 -4.05
N ASP A 144 -4.31 4.16 -4.58
CA ASP A 144 -5.73 4.45 -4.80
C ASP A 144 -6.66 3.29 -5.17
N LEU A 145 -6.23 2.05 -5.13
CA LEU A 145 -7.04 0.92 -5.52
C LEU A 145 -8.04 0.56 -4.43
N PRO A 146 -9.28 0.30 -4.81
CA PRO A 146 -10.16 -0.45 -3.94
C PRO A 146 -9.52 -1.82 -3.68
N VAL A 147 -9.26 -2.12 -2.42
CA VAL A 147 -8.61 -3.36 -1.98
C VAL A 147 -9.60 -4.13 -1.11
N ASP A 148 -9.81 -5.41 -1.42
CA ASP A 148 -10.59 -6.31 -0.58
C ASP A 148 -9.72 -6.80 0.59
N MET A 149 -9.84 -6.12 1.73
CA MET A 149 -9.06 -6.42 2.94
C MET A 149 -9.32 -7.83 3.48
N GLU A 150 -10.51 -8.39 3.29
CA GLU A 150 -10.83 -9.74 3.72
C GLU A 150 -10.11 -10.80 2.88
N LYS A 151 -9.96 -10.56 1.58
CA LYS A 151 -9.11 -11.40 0.73
C LYS A 151 -7.64 -11.32 1.11
N LEU A 152 -7.13 -10.14 1.46
CA LEU A 152 -5.74 -9.98 1.92
C LEU A 152 -5.51 -10.71 3.26
N LYS A 153 -6.44 -10.64 4.20
CA LYS A 153 -6.37 -11.43 5.44
C LYS A 153 -6.30 -12.93 5.15
N ARG A 154 -7.13 -13.43 4.23
CA ARG A 154 -7.09 -14.83 3.80
C ARG A 154 -5.76 -15.20 3.14
N LEU A 155 -5.19 -14.32 2.31
CA LEU A 155 -3.85 -14.52 1.75
C LEU A 155 -2.79 -14.62 2.84
N ARG A 156 -2.86 -13.77 3.85
CA ARG A 156 -1.96 -13.85 5.01
C ARG A 156 -2.09 -15.19 5.73
N ALA A 157 -3.31 -15.64 5.93
CA ALA A 157 -3.61 -16.95 6.55
C ALA A 157 -3.10 -18.13 5.72
N LEU A 158 -3.13 -18.03 4.39
CA LEU A 158 -2.54 -19.01 3.48
C LEU A 158 -0.99 -19.01 3.53
N GLY A 159 -0.35 -18.12 4.25
CA GLY A 159 1.11 -18.05 4.42
C GLY A 159 1.79 -16.98 3.58
N MET A 160 1.06 -16.05 2.99
CA MET A 160 1.67 -14.95 2.27
C MET A 160 2.17 -13.87 3.23
N ASN A 161 3.44 -13.53 3.16
CA ASN A 161 4.03 -12.44 3.90
C ASN A 161 3.83 -11.13 3.11
N MET A 162 3.28 -10.13 3.77
CA MET A 162 2.96 -8.85 3.12
C MET A 162 3.47 -7.69 3.95
N VAL A 163 4.15 -6.75 3.29
CA VAL A 163 4.51 -5.44 3.83
C VAL A 163 3.85 -4.38 2.96
N PHE A 164 3.05 -3.52 3.55
CA PHE A 164 2.38 -2.43 2.83
C PHE A 164 3.09 -1.10 3.06
N PHE A 165 3.27 -0.35 1.96
CA PHE A 165 3.86 0.98 2.01
C PHE A 165 2.79 2.07 1.94
N ASP A 166 3.05 3.17 2.65
CA ASP A 166 2.26 4.39 2.71
C ASP A 166 0.80 4.18 3.14
N THR A 167 0.58 3.24 4.06
CA THR A 167 -0.74 2.96 4.64
C THR A 167 -0.62 2.32 6.01
N ASP A 168 -1.69 2.41 6.81
CA ASP A 168 -1.87 1.69 8.07
C ASP A 168 -2.98 0.60 7.98
N LYS A 169 -3.64 0.50 6.83
CA LYS A 169 -4.79 -0.41 6.64
C LYS A 169 -4.48 -1.89 6.86
N GLY A 170 -3.21 -2.28 6.69
CA GLY A 170 -2.75 -3.65 6.86
C GLY A 170 -2.43 -4.06 8.31
N LEU A 171 -2.28 -3.12 9.24
CA LEU A 171 -1.79 -3.38 10.61
C LEU A 171 -2.42 -4.58 11.35
N PRO A 172 -3.72 -4.90 11.17
CA PRO A 172 -4.30 -6.07 11.83
C PRO A 172 -3.72 -7.42 11.41
N PHE A 173 -3.06 -7.51 10.25
CA PHE A 173 -2.60 -8.80 9.68
C PHE A 173 -1.30 -8.73 8.85
N ALA A 174 -0.75 -7.55 8.62
CA ALA A 174 0.46 -7.34 7.82
C ALA A 174 1.29 -6.19 8.40
N ASP A 175 2.57 -6.16 8.08
CA ASP A 175 3.43 -5.05 8.43
C ASP A 175 3.12 -3.84 7.53
N CYS A 176 3.23 -2.63 8.11
CA CYS A 176 3.04 -1.39 7.39
C CYS A 176 4.23 -0.46 7.59
N VAL A 177 4.71 0.12 6.50
CA VAL A 177 5.79 1.11 6.51
C VAL A 177 5.25 2.42 5.94
N ALA A 178 5.25 3.46 6.74
CA ALA A 178 4.79 4.78 6.34
C ALA A 178 5.78 5.85 6.79
N LEU A 179 5.81 6.97 6.06
CA LEU A 179 6.53 8.15 6.49
C LEU A 179 5.92 8.67 7.81
N ALA A 180 6.76 9.18 8.70
CA ALA A 180 6.30 9.88 9.90
C ALA A 180 5.70 11.26 9.53
N ASN A 181 4.59 11.25 8.78
CA ASN A 181 3.98 12.43 8.15
C ASN A 181 3.74 13.58 9.15
N GLU A 182 3.23 13.27 10.34
CA GLU A 182 2.98 14.27 11.37
C GLU A 182 4.26 14.94 11.85
N LYS A 183 5.33 14.15 12.06
CA LYS A 183 6.64 14.70 12.47
C LYS A 183 7.26 15.56 11.36
N ALA A 184 7.15 15.12 10.11
CA ALA A 184 7.66 15.85 8.97
C ALA A 184 6.96 17.21 8.81
N VAL A 185 5.63 17.24 8.86
CA VAL A 185 4.86 18.49 8.78
C VAL A 185 5.15 19.42 9.96
N ARG A 186 5.23 18.88 11.19
CA ARG A 186 5.60 19.67 12.37
C ARG A 186 6.96 20.36 12.18
N ALA A 187 7.98 19.61 11.74
CA ALA A 187 9.31 20.15 11.52
C ALA A 187 9.31 21.28 10.47
N LEU A 188 8.51 21.16 9.40
CA LEU A 188 8.34 22.21 8.40
C LEU A 188 7.68 23.46 9.01
N CYS A 189 6.60 23.30 9.77
CA CYS A 189 5.93 24.41 10.44
C CYS A 189 6.84 25.12 11.46
N GLU A 190 7.60 24.38 12.25
CA GLU A 190 8.58 24.91 13.18
C GLU A 190 9.64 25.74 12.45
N LYS A 191 10.18 25.18 11.35
CA LYS A 191 11.20 25.88 10.56
C LYS A 191 10.69 27.17 9.90
N LEU A 192 9.44 27.17 9.45
CA LEU A 192 8.80 28.37 8.92
C LEU A 192 8.57 29.44 10.02
N ARG A 193 8.18 29.02 11.23
CA ARG A 193 8.04 29.94 12.39
C ARG A 193 9.38 30.55 12.79
N GLU A 194 10.46 29.77 12.80
CA GLU A 194 11.83 30.27 13.04
C GLU A 194 12.23 31.33 12.02
N ARG A 195 11.72 31.26 10.78
CA ARG A 195 11.92 32.25 9.73
C ARG A 195 10.98 33.46 9.82
N GLY A 196 10.15 33.53 10.84
CA GLY A 196 9.24 34.64 11.11
C GLY A 196 7.84 34.51 10.49
N CYS A 197 7.51 33.38 9.83
CA CYS A 197 6.18 33.16 9.27
C CYS A 197 5.16 32.94 10.39
N ARG A 198 4.09 33.73 10.41
CA ARG A 198 3.01 33.65 11.39
C ARG A 198 1.75 33.01 10.81
N ASP A 199 1.39 33.40 9.60
CA ASP A 199 0.26 32.78 8.87
C ASP A 199 0.78 31.70 7.93
N ILE A 200 0.80 30.45 8.43
CA ILE A 200 1.21 29.26 7.67
C ILE A 200 -0.06 28.53 7.26
N ARG A 201 -0.17 28.17 5.99
CA ARG A 201 -1.33 27.45 5.45
C ARG A 201 -0.91 26.22 4.64
N TYR A 202 -1.86 25.33 4.38
CA TYR A 202 -1.62 24.07 3.68
C TYR A 202 -2.16 24.10 2.25
N ALA A 203 -1.39 23.52 1.32
CA ALA A 203 -1.84 23.19 -0.04
C ALA A 203 -1.57 21.70 -0.32
N GLY A 204 -2.59 20.97 -0.73
CA GLY A 204 -2.50 19.54 -0.98
C GLY A 204 -3.56 19.05 -1.97
N TRP A 205 -3.60 17.73 -2.18
CA TRP A 205 -4.58 17.10 -3.08
C TRP A 205 -5.93 16.92 -2.40
N ASP A 206 -7.00 16.86 -3.19
CA ASP A 206 -8.38 16.60 -2.73
C ASP A 206 -8.68 15.12 -2.43
N ARG A 207 -7.64 14.26 -2.36
CA ARG A 207 -7.73 12.79 -2.17
C ARG A 207 -7.40 12.39 -0.72
N ARG A 208 -8.32 12.71 0.20
CA ARG A 208 -8.17 12.34 1.62
C ARG A 208 -8.32 10.84 1.91
N ASP A 209 -8.72 10.06 0.94
CA ASP A 209 -8.73 8.59 0.99
C ASP A 209 -7.30 7.98 0.90
N ILE A 210 -6.31 8.76 0.43
CA ILE A 210 -4.90 8.39 0.43
C ILE A 210 -4.28 8.74 1.78
N TYR A 211 -3.65 7.76 2.40
CA TYR A 211 -3.15 7.84 3.77
C TYR A 211 -2.22 9.05 4.02
N SER A 212 -1.15 9.18 3.22
CA SER A 212 -0.17 10.26 3.40
C SER A 212 -0.77 11.65 3.16
N ILE A 213 -1.67 11.79 2.19
CA ILE A 213 -2.38 13.05 1.91
C ILE A 213 -3.20 13.47 3.13
N ALA A 214 -4.05 12.58 3.64
CA ALA A 214 -4.88 12.86 4.80
C ALA A 214 -4.04 13.22 6.03
N ARG A 215 -3.00 12.43 6.34
CA ARG A 215 -2.15 12.65 7.52
C ARG A 215 -1.37 13.94 7.48
N ARG A 216 -0.86 14.33 6.29
CA ARG A 216 -0.13 15.60 6.11
C ARG A 216 -1.05 16.80 6.28
N GLU A 217 -2.24 16.75 5.70
CA GLU A 217 -3.27 17.78 5.84
C GLU A 217 -3.67 17.96 7.31
N GLU A 218 -4.11 16.87 7.97
CA GLU A 218 -4.53 16.89 9.38
C GLU A 218 -3.42 17.43 10.29
N ALA A 219 -2.18 17.00 10.06
CA ALA A 219 -1.05 17.47 10.83
C ALA A 219 -0.82 18.98 10.65
N CYS A 220 -0.90 19.50 9.43
CA CYS A 220 -0.68 20.93 9.18
C CYS A 220 -1.80 21.78 9.78
N LEU A 221 -3.06 21.39 9.64
CA LEU A 221 -4.19 22.08 10.24
C LEU A 221 -4.06 22.10 11.76
N LYS A 222 -3.70 20.99 12.37
CA LYS A 222 -3.45 20.90 13.83
C LYS A 222 -2.30 21.80 14.28
N GLU A 223 -1.16 21.76 13.59
CA GLU A 223 0.03 22.56 13.94
C GLU A 223 -0.19 24.07 13.76
N THR A 224 -1.02 24.46 12.81
CA THR A 224 -1.29 25.88 12.51
C THR A 224 -2.53 26.44 13.20
N GLY A 225 -3.36 25.58 13.79
CA GLY A 225 -4.65 25.97 14.37
C GLY A 225 -5.66 26.47 13.33
N LYS A 226 -5.50 26.09 12.07
CA LYS A 226 -6.44 26.41 11.00
C LYS A 226 -7.52 25.33 10.90
N GLU A 227 -8.72 25.76 10.58
CA GLU A 227 -9.87 24.86 10.37
C GLU A 227 -9.98 24.39 8.93
N GLU A 228 -9.46 25.18 7.99
CA GLU A 228 -9.59 24.95 6.57
C GLU A 228 -8.24 24.93 5.83
N VAL A 229 -8.19 24.14 4.79
CA VAL A 229 -7.07 24.08 3.86
C VAL A 229 -7.08 25.32 2.97
N PHE A 230 -5.91 25.89 2.72
CA PHE A 230 -5.76 27.04 1.83
C PHE A 230 -6.10 26.69 0.38
N LEU A 231 -5.63 25.53 -0.06
CA LEU A 231 -5.82 25.09 -1.44
C LEU A 231 -5.86 23.56 -1.52
N HIS A 232 -6.96 23.03 -2.03
CA HIS A 232 -7.03 21.66 -2.54
C HIS A 232 -6.82 21.68 -4.06
N LEU A 233 -5.79 20.98 -4.52
CA LEU A 233 -5.59 20.72 -5.94
C LEU A 233 -6.39 19.46 -6.31
N PRO A 234 -7.25 19.52 -7.34
CA PRO A 234 -7.93 18.34 -7.81
C PRO A 234 -6.95 17.30 -8.36
N TRP A 235 -7.16 16.03 -8.00
CA TRP A 235 -6.28 14.92 -8.36
C TRP A 235 -6.05 14.75 -9.87
N GLU A 236 -7.00 15.18 -10.67
CA GLU A 236 -6.88 15.17 -12.13
C GLU A 236 -5.74 16.05 -12.65
N TYR A 237 -5.34 17.07 -11.89
CA TYR A 237 -4.21 17.96 -12.21
C TYR A 237 -2.86 17.50 -11.65
N ARG A 238 -2.74 16.28 -11.12
CA ARG A 238 -1.49 15.81 -10.48
C ARG A 238 -0.23 15.84 -11.37
N HIS A 239 -0.41 15.91 -12.69
CA HIS A 239 0.71 16.04 -13.62
C HIS A 239 0.86 17.43 -14.23
N ASN A 240 -0.08 18.34 -14.00
CA ASN A 240 -0.07 19.71 -14.55
C ASN A 240 -0.89 20.69 -13.71
N GLY A 241 -0.62 20.77 -12.41
CA GLY A 241 -1.34 21.64 -11.46
C GLY A 241 -1.00 23.12 -11.52
N SER A 242 0.07 23.50 -12.25
CA SER A 242 0.61 24.87 -12.22
C SER A 242 -0.39 25.94 -12.65
N ASP A 243 -1.13 25.69 -13.72
CA ASP A 243 -2.12 26.66 -14.23
C ASP A 243 -3.35 26.75 -13.32
N PHE A 244 -3.75 25.62 -12.71
CA PHE A 244 -4.81 25.59 -11.71
C PHE A 244 -4.47 26.50 -10.52
N VAL A 245 -3.29 26.30 -9.93
CA VAL A 245 -2.81 27.13 -8.80
C VAL A 245 -2.67 28.59 -9.19
N LEU A 246 -2.16 28.87 -10.40
CA LEU A 246 -2.03 30.24 -10.91
C LEU A 246 -3.38 30.96 -11.00
N ASN A 247 -4.39 30.29 -11.53
CA ASN A 247 -5.73 30.85 -11.65
C ASN A 247 -6.40 31.02 -10.28
N TYR A 248 -6.26 30.01 -9.39
CA TYR A 248 -6.75 30.11 -8.02
C TYR A 248 -6.19 31.35 -7.32
N LEU A 249 -4.85 31.55 -7.36
CA LEU A 249 -4.21 32.70 -6.69
C LEU A 249 -4.57 34.05 -7.31
N LYS A 250 -4.85 34.13 -8.62
CA LYS A 250 -5.36 35.37 -9.27
C LYS A 250 -6.75 35.76 -8.79
N GLU A 251 -7.59 34.78 -8.56
CA GLU A 251 -8.99 34.97 -8.15
C GLU A 251 -9.14 35.10 -6.63
N TYR A 252 -8.15 34.68 -5.87
CA TYR A 252 -8.19 34.68 -4.41
C TYR A 252 -8.31 36.11 -3.86
N LYS A 253 -9.37 36.35 -3.05
CA LYS A 253 -9.70 37.67 -2.49
C LYS A 253 -9.30 37.84 -1.03
N GLY A 254 -8.88 36.74 -0.36
CA GLY A 254 -8.49 36.76 1.04
C GLY A 254 -7.07 37.30 1.25
N ALA A 255 -6.68 37.41 2.53
CA ALA A 255 -5.29 37.70 2.87
C ALA A 255 -4.39 36.55 2.50
N LEU A 256 -3.29 36.82 1.81
CA LEU A 256 -2.30 35.82 1.46
C LEU A 256 -1.50 35.41 2.69
N PRO A 257 -1.08 34.12 2.79
CA PRO A 257 -0.29 33.63 3.91
C PRO A 257 1.18 34.11 3.83
N ASP A 258 1.91 34.02 4.95
CA ASP A 258 3.36 34.20 4.97
C ASP A 258 4.08 32.98 4.35
N ALA A 259 3.49 31.79 4.55
CA ALA A 259 4.06 30.54 4.02
C ALA A 259 2.98 29.50 3.66
N ILE A 260 3.33 28.63 2.71
CA ILE A 260 2.51 27.51 2.29
C ILE A 260 3.30 26.21 2.47
N VAL A 261 2.76 25.30 3.28
CA VAL A 261 3.25 23.92 3.39
C VAL A 261 2.53 23.10 2.33
N CYS A 262 3.30 22.50 1.43
CA CYS A 262 2.80 21.68 0.33
C CYS A 262 2.88 20.19 0.66
N GLY A 263 1.85 19.43 0.32
CA GLY A 263 1.71 18.04 0.65
C GLY A 263 2.77 17.12 0.03
N ASP A 264 3.27 17.49 -1.15
CA ASP A 264 4.29 16.74 -1.88
C ASP A 264 5.05 17.64 -2.87
N ARG A 265 5.95 17.02 -3.67
CA ARG A 265 6.76 17.66 -4.70
C ARG A 265 5.93 18.39 -5.74
N GLU A 266 4.89 17.74 -6.27
CA GLU A 266 4.06 18.26 -7.35
C GLU A 266 3.29 19.50 -6.89
N ASN A 267 2.73 19.45 -5.68
CA ASN A 267 2.08 20.60 -5.06
C ASN A 267 3.07 21.77 -4.87
N ALA A 268 4.26 21.45 -4.34
CA ALA A 268 5.28 22.48 -4.08
C ALA A 268 5.77 23.13 -5.38
N ALA A 269 5.98 22.35 -6.43
CA ALA A 269 6.37 22.86 -7.75
C ALA A 269 5.28 23.74 -8.37
N ALA A 270 4.00 23.31 -8.31
CA ALA A 270 2.87 24.07 -8.85
C ALA A 270 2.68 25.41 -8.12
N VAL A 271 2.73 25.40 -6.77
CA VAL A 271 2.63 26.59 -5.94
C VAL A 271 3.81 27.54 -6.22
N SER A 272 5.04 27.03 -6.23
CA SER A 272 6.23 27.83 -6.49
C SER A 272 6.21 28.48 -7.88
N TYR A 273 5.75 27.76 -8.89
CA TYR A 273 5.57 28.29 -10.24
C TYR A 273 4.57 29.46 -10.25
N ALA A 274 3.39 29.26 -9.65
CA ALA A 274 2.34 30.26 -9.63
C ALA A 274 2.75 31.53 -8.86
N LEU A 275 3.38 31.38 -7.69
CA LEU A 275 3.89 32.50 -6.89
C LEU A 275 4.92 33.33 -7.67
N ARG A 276 5.86 32.68 -8.38
CA ARG A 276 6.84 33.38 -9.23
C ARG A 276 6.16 34.12 -10.36
N ARG A 277 5.19 33.52 -11.05
CA ARG A 277 4.45 34.17 -12.15
C ARG A 277 3.68 35.41 -11.68
N LEU A 278 3.19 35.39 -10.44
CA LEU A 278 2.48 36.51 -9.82
C LEU A 278 3.38 37.52 -9.08
N LYS A 279 4.69 37.25 -9.04
CA LYS A 279 5.69 38.07 -8.30
C LYS A 279 5.41 38.11 -6.79
N LEU A 280 4.81 37.03 -6.23
CA LEU A 280 4.51 36.87 -4.80
C LEU A 280 5.70 36.18 -4.10
N THR A 281 6.92 36.65 -4.32
CA THR A 281 8.16 36.03 -3.85
C THR A 281 8.38 36.13 -2.34
N GLN A 282 7.59 36.91 -1.64
CA GLN A 282 7.61 37.04 -0.17
C GLN A 282 6.97 35.83 0.51
N ILE A 283 6.13 35.04 -0.18
CA ILE A 283 5.49 33.86 0.39
C ILE A 283 6.47 32.70 0.34
N GLN A 284 6.78 32.13 1.51
CA GLN A 284 7.67 30.98 1.59
C GLN A 284 6.92 29.68 1.22
N VAL A 285 7.62 28.76 0.57
CA VAL A 285 7.08 27.43 0.22
C VAL A 285 7.94 26.37 0.87
N ALA A 286 7.28 25.43 1.56
CA ALA A 286 7.92 24.25 2.11
C ALA A 286 7.17 23.00 1.64
N GLY A 287 7.88 21.91 1.35
CA GLY A 287 7.32 20.64 0.92
C GLY A 287 7.99 19.48 1.61
N ILE A 288 7.32 18.32 1.64
CA ILE A 288 7.86 17.09 2.27
C ILE A 288 8.93 16.45 1.40
N ASP A 289 8.76 16.50 0.09
CA ASP A 289 9.71 15.93 -0.86
C ASP A 289 10.67 17.02 -1.41
N ASP A 290 11.85 16.59 -1.90
CA ASP A 290 12.75 17.49 -2.60
C ASP A 290 12.14 17.93 -3.94
N PHE A 291 12.15 19.22 -4.20
CA PHE A 291 11.69 19.79 -5.47
C PHE A 291 12.73 20.78 -6.04
N PRO A 292 13.00 20.73 -7.37
CA PRO A 292 14.11 21.48 -7.99
C PRO A 292 14.06 23.00 -7.74
N GLU A 293 12.86 23.53 -7.57
CA GLU A 293 12.63 24.94 -7.32
C GLU A 293 13.17 25.41 -5.96
N ALA A 294 13.21 24.52 -4.95
CA ALA A 294 13.74 24.84 -3.62
C ALA A 294 15.25 25.15 -3.67
N ARG A 295 15.99 24.49 -4.57
CA ARG A 295 17.45 24.62 -4.69
C ARG A 295 17.91 25.94 -5.30
N ARG A 296 17.02 26.74 -5.90
CA ARG A 296 17.35 28.01 -6.58
C ARG A 296 17.24 29.24 -5.67
N HIS A 297 16.96 29.04 -4.40
CA HIS A 297 16.77 30.11 -3.41
C HIS A 297 17.81 30.09 -2.28
N HIS A 298 18.97 29.46 -2.51
CA HIS A 298 20.14 29.52 -1.62
C HIS A 298 21.29 30.25 -2.27
#